data_d6d76895a98f10323f8a9a0cafd63935
#
_entry.id   d6d76895a98f10323f8a9a0cafd63935
#
_cell.length_a   1.000
_cell.length_b   1.000
_cell.length_c   1.000
_cell.angle_alpha   90.00
_cell.angle_beta   90.00
_cell.angle_gamma   90.00
#
_symmetry.space_group_name_H-M   'P 1'
#
loop_
_entity.id
_entity.type
_entity.pdbx_description
1 polymer ?
#
loop_
_entity_poly.entity_id
_entity_poly.type
_entity_poly.pdbx_seq_one_letter_code
_entity_poly.pdbx_strand_id
1 'polypeptide(L)'
;MIRPDLLLHETPKGLYCPPGDFYIDPVRGAVERAVITHGHADHARAGHGAVLATSETLDIMAARYGDAFTASRQALAFGETVEINGVTVWLAPAGHILGSAQVVVEWKGLRMVCTGDYKRRQDPTCRMFEIVPNTHVFISEATFGLPVFRHPDDRAEMAKLLASVNLFEDRTHLVGVYSLGKAQRVIALLREAGYDRPLYIHGALEKLCTLYEENGISLGDLRPATLEKGQRGESEQFRGEIVLGPPASFNDKWGRRFPDPVTCFASGWMSVRQRAKQRGVELPL
;
A
#
# COMPACT_ATOMS: atom_id res chain seq x y z
N MET A 1 -29.40 -12.82 -20.09
CA MET A 1 -28.18 -12.35 -19.38
C MET A 1 -27.79 -13.43 -18.39
N ILE A 2 -26.52 -13.80 -18.32
CA ILE A 2 -26.01 -14.80 -17.38
C ILE A 2 -26.10 -14.24 -15.96
N ARG A 3 -26.41 -15.05 -14.98
CA ARG A 3 -26.42 -14.65 -13.57
C ARG A 3 -24.98 -14.39 -13.10
N PRO A 4 -24.71 -13.27 -12.41
CA PRO A 4 -23.36 -12.90 -11.95
C PRO A 4 -22.69 -13.94 -11.05
N ASP A 5 -23.47 -14.59 -10.18
CA ASP A 5 -22.99 -15.62 -9.24
C ASP A 5 -22.48 -16.90 -9.93
N LEU A 6 -22.80 -17.10 -11.21
CA LEU A 6 -22.23 -18.18 -12.02
C LEU A 6 -20.80 -17.85 -12.51
N LEU A 7 -20.43 -16.57 -12.55
CA LEU A 7 -19.07 -16.14 -12.93
C LEU A 7 -18.19 -15.89 -11.70
N LEU A 8 -18.68 -15.13 -10.72
CA LEU A 8 -17.99 -14.90 -9.46
C LEU A 8 -18.97 -15.02 -8.30
N HIS A 9 -18.61 -15.75 -7.27
CA HIS A 9 -19.36 -15.80 -6.02
C HIS A 9 -18.45 -15.90 -4.79
N GLU A 10 -18.96 -15.48 -3.66
CA GLU A 10 -18.26 -15.55 -2.38
C GLU A 10 -18.22 -16.99 -1.85
N THR A 11 -17.06 -17.35 -1.30
CA THR A 11 -16.84 -18.61 -0.60
C THR A 11 -16.10 -18.34 0.72
N PRO A 12 -16.01 -19.29 1.65
CA PRO A 12 -15.18 -19.14 2.85
C PRO A 12 -13.70 -18.85 2.59
N LYS A 13 -13.19 -19.14 1.39
CA LYS A 13 -11.81 -18.87 0.97
C LYS A 13 -11.64 -17.51 0.28
N GLY A 14 -12.72 -16.85 -0.08
CA GLY A 14 -12.73 -15.59 -0.84
C GLY A 14 -13.58 -15.68 -2.10
N LEU A 15 -13.40 -14.74 -3.01
CA LEU A 15 -14.15 -14.63 -4.24
C LEU A 15 -13.67 -15.69 -5.25
N TYR A 16 -14.56 -16.58 -5.67
CA TYR A 16 -14.24 -17.70 -6.55
C TYR A 16 -14.89 -17.56 -7.94
N CYS A 17 -14.14 -17.91 -8.96
CA CYS A 17 -14.59 -17.99 -10.35
C CYS A 17 -14.76 -19.45 -10.79
N PRO A 18 -15.98 -20.04 -10.74
CA PRO A 18 -16.17 -21.45 -11.08
C PRO A 18 -15.76 -21.82 -12.51
N PRO A 19 -16.15 -21.06 -13.56
CA PRO A 19 -15.77 -21.45 -14.92
C PRO A 19 -14.25 -21.34 -15.17
N GLY A 20 -13.56 -20.39 -14.51
CA GLY A 20 -12.12 -20.20 -14.61
C GLY A 20 -11.31 -21.09 -13.66
N ASP A 21 -11.94 -21.62 -12.61
CA ASP A 21 -11.31 -22.38 -11.53
C ASP A 21 -10.14 -21.65 -10.89
N PHE A 22 -10.39 -20.42 -10.43
CA PHE A 22 -9.44 -19.59 -9.69
C PHE A 22 -10.14 -18.72 -8.64
N TYR A 23 -9.36 -18.22 -7.68
CA TYR A 23 -9.80 -17.28 -6.66
C TYR A 23 -9.22 -15.89 -6.91
N ILE A 24 -9.93 -14.84 -6.51
CA ILE A 24 -9.40 -13.49 -6.42
C ILE A 24 -9.14 -13.21 -4.94
N ASP A 25 -7.92 -12.79 -4.60
CA ASP A 25 -7.45 -12.46 -3.25
C ASP A 25 -7.91 -13.48 -2.19
N PRO A 26 -7.52 -14.76 -2.26
CA PRO A 26 -7.99 -15.76 -1.32
C PRO A 26 -7.56 -15.45 0.12
N VAL A 27 -8.55 -15.39 1.03
CA VAL A 27 -8.36 -14.94 2.42
C VAL A 27 -8.07 -16.07 3.42
N ARG A 28 -8.33 -17.35 3.04
CA ARG A 28 -8.14 -18.51 3.93
C ARG A 28 -7.53 -19.69 3.20
N GLY A 29 -6.34 -20.11 3.69
CA GLY A 29 -5.65 -21.30 3.19
C GLY A 29 -5.11 -21.15 1.75
N ALA A 30 -4.35 -22.12 1.34
CA ALA A 30 -3.83 -22.20 -0.01
C ALA A 30 -4.93 -22.60 -1.02
N VAL A 31 -4.78 -22.13 -2.26
CA VAL A 31 -5.60 -22.49 -3.41
C VAL A 31 -4.69 -22.87 -4.58
N GLU A 32 -5.22 -23.63 -5.55
CA GLU A 32 -4.46 -24.00 -6.74
C GLU A 32 -4.11 -22.79 -7.61
N ARG A 33 -5.08 -21.88 -7.83
CA ARG A 33 -4.90 -20.69 -8.66
C ARG A 33 -5.47 -19.46 -7.97
N ALA A 34 -4.65 -18.43 -7.87
CA ALA A 34 -5.01 -17.12 -7.30
C ALA A 34 -4.69 -15.99 -8.28
N VAL A 35 -5.61 -15.06 -8.44
CA VAL A 35 -5.38 -13.76 -9.07
C VAL A 35 -5.31 -12.73 -7.94
N ILE A 36 -4.19 -12.01 -7.81
CA ILE A 36 -3.94 -11.10 -6.70
C ILE A 36 -4.05 -9.66 -7.17
N THR A 37 -4.86 -8.87 -6.48
CA THR A 37 -5.10 -7.46 -6.83
C THR A 37 -3.92 -6.57 -6.46
N HIS A 38 -3.30 -6.75 -5.29
CA HIS A 38 -2.19 -5.92 -4.83
C HIS A 38 -1.42 -6.58 -3.66
N GLY A 39 -0.23 -6.05 -3.35
CA GLY A 39 0.75 -6.66 -2.45
C GLY A 39 0.49 -6.53 -0.94
N HIS A 40 -0.63 -6.00 -0.44
CA HIS A 40 -0.94 -6.01 1.00
C HIS A 40 -1.20 -7.42 1.52
N ALA A 41 -0.84 -7.69 2.78
CA ALA A 41 -0.81 -9.05 3.35
C ALA A 41 -2.18 -9.72 3.49
N ASP A 42 -3.22 -8.96 3.59
CA ASP A 42 -4.62 -9.43 3.66
C ASP A 42 -5.14 -9.88 2.29
N HIS A 43 -4.57 -9.39 1.18
CA HIS A 43 -4.86 -9.78 -0.19
C HIS A 43 -3.82 -10.77 -0.75
N ALA A 44 -2.53 -10.42 -0.66
CA ALA A 44 -1.42 -11.18 -1.24
C ALA A 44 -0.84 -12.19 -0.23
N ARG A 45 -1.43 -13.37 -0.15
CA ARG A 45 -0.96 -14.47 0.72
C ARG A 45 -0.05 -15.42 -0.05
N ALA A 46 0.95 -15.97 0.66
CA ALA A 46 1.83 -16.99 0.11
C ALA A 46 1.21 -18.39 0.18
N GLY A 47 1.79 -19.34 -0.56
CA GLY A 47 1.45 -20.77 -0.50
C GLY A 47 0.44 -21.25 -1.53
N HIS A 48 0.01 -20.42 -2.48
CA HIS A 48 -0.84 -20.85 -3.59
C HIS A 48 -0.06 -21.65 -4.63
N GLY A 49 -0.74 -22.52 -5.38
CA GLY A 49 -0.13 -23.31 -6.46
C GLY A 49 0.35 -22.40 -7.61
N ALA A 50 -0.51 -21.53 -8.09
CA ALA A 50 -0.18 -20.54 -9.11
C ALA A 50 -0.74 -19.17 -8.73
N VAL A 51 0.06 -18.13 -8.98
CA VAL A 51 -0.33 -16.71 -8.74
C VAL A 51 -0.20 -15.92 -10.03
N LEU A 52 -1.28 -15.22 -10.40
CA LEU A 52 -1.33 -14.24 -11.47
C LEU A 52 -1.54 -12.85 -10.85
N ALA A 53 -0.67 -11.90 -11.18
CA ALA A 53 -0.74 -10.51 -10.73
C ALA A 53 0.09 -9.62 -11.65
N THR A 54 0.15 -8.31 -11.37
CA THR A 54 1.16 -7.43 -12.00
C THR A 54 2.57 -7.85 -11.59
N SER A 55 3.58 -7.53 -12.39
CA SER A 55 4.99 -7.78 -12.04
C SER A 55 5.36 -7.18 -10.71
N GLU A 56 4.96 -5.94 -10.45
CA GLU A 56 5.25 -5.21 -9.22
C GLU A 56 4.58 -5.85 -7.99
N THR A 57 3.37 -6.39 -8.13
CA THR A 57 2.70 -7.13 -7.06
C THR A 57 3.44 -8.45 -6.76
N LEU A 58 3.90 -9.17 -7.79
CA LEU A 58 4.69 -10.39 -7.61
C LEU A 58 6.04 -10.10 -6.94
N ASP A 59 6.70 -9.00 -7.30
CA ASP A 59 7.97 -8.57 -6.69
C ASP A 59 7.77 -8.17 -5.21
N ILE A 60 6.68 -7.49 -4.88
CA ILE A 60 6.30 -7.21 -3.49
C ILE A 60 6.07 -8.51 -2.72
N MET A 61 5.39 -9.50 -3.29
CA MET A 61 5.19 -10.81 -2.67
C MET A 61 6.52 -11.54 -2.45
N ALA A 62 7.42 -11.55 -3.44
CA ALA A 62 8.77 -12.11 -3.32
C ALA A 62 9.60 -11.37 -2.25
N ALA A 63 9.52 -10.05 -2.21
CA ALA A 63 10.18 -9.24 -1.19
C ALA A 63 9.73 -9.58 0.23
N ARG A 64 8.46 -9.95 0.44
CA ARG A 64 7.87 -10.25 1.75
C ARG A 64 8.02 -11.70 2.18
N TYR A 65 7.87 -12.63 1.26
CA TYR A 65 7.75 -14.07 1.56
C TYR A 65 8.91 -14.90 1.00
N GLY A 66 9.82 -14.29 0.24
CA GLY A 66 10.86 -14.99 -0.51
C GLY A 66 10.37 -15.49 -1.87
N ASP A 67 11.28 -15.87 -2.75
CA ASP A 67 10.98 -16.27 -4.13
C ASP A 67 10.08 -17.51 -4.26
N ALA A 68 10.09 -18.37 -3.24
CA ALA A 68 9.27 -19.58 -3.18
C ALA A 68 7.85 -19.35 -2.62
N PHE A 69 7.32 -18.12 -2.68
CA PHE A 69 5.98 -17.81 -2.14
C PHE A 69 4.83 -18.52 -2.87
N THR A 70 5.07 -19.01 -4.07
CA THR A 70 4.14 -19.80 -4.89
C THR A 70 4.93 -20.82 -5.71
N ALA A 71 4.28 -21.92 -6.16
CA ALA A 71 4.92 -22.89 -7.04
C ALA A 71 5.06 -22.36 -8.47
N SER A 72 4.12 -21.52 -8.93
CA SER A 72 4.18 -20.86 -10.24
C SER A 72 3.70 -19.43 -10.15
N ARG A 73 4.36 -18.51 -10.86
CA ARG A 73 3.95 -17.11 -10.95
C ARG A 73 3.85 -16.67 -12.41
N GLN A 74 2.82 -15.90 -12.70
CA GLN A 74 2.59 -15.29 -14.01
C GLN A 74 2.37 -13.79 -13.85
N ALA A 75 3.25 -12.99 -14.43
CA ALA A 75 3.04 -11.56 -14.54
C ALA A 75 2.05 -11.27 -15.67
N LEU A 76 1.16 -10.32 -15.45
CA LEU A 76 0.22 -9.83 -16.46
C LEU A 76 0.29 -8.28 -16.46
N ALA A 77 0.60 -7.72 -17.61
CA ALA A 77 0.65 -6.26 -17.75
C ALA A 77 -0.75 -5.66 -17.73
N PHE A 78 -0.86 -4.39 -17.34
CA PHE A 78 -2.15 -3.69 -17.40
C PHE A 78 -2.69 -3.65 -18.83
N GLY A 79 -3.96 -4.05 -18.99
CA GLY A 79 -4.64 -4.14 -20.29
C GLY A 79 -4.32 -5.40 -21.10
N GLU A 80 -3.28 -6.16 -20.74
CA GLU A 80 -3.03 -7.46 -21.32
C GLU A 80 -4.10 -8.46 -20.88
N THR A 81 -4.55 -9.31 -21.79
CA THR A 81 -5.59 -10.31 -21.54
C THR A 81 -5.00 -11.71 -21.50
N VAL A 82 -5.51 -12.54 -20.60
CA VAL A 82 -5.24 -13.97 -20.55
C VAL A 82 -6.56 -14.72 -20.50
N GLU A 83 -6.60 -15.90 -21.11
CA GLU A 83 -7.75 -16.80 -21.02
C GLU A 83 -7.46 -17.93 -20.02
N ILE A 84 -8.33 -18.09 -19.03
CA ILE A 84 -8.26 -19.14 -18.03
C ILE A 84 -9.55 -19.97 -18.11
N ASN A 85 -9.48 -21.18 -18.66
CA ASN A 85 -10.62 -22.10 -18.83
C ASN A 85 -11.84 -21.43 -19.51
N GLY A 86 -11.62 -20.62 -20.54
CA GLY A 86 -12.66 -19.90 -21.28
C GLY A 86 -13.19 -18.64 -20.60
N VAL A 87 -12.56 -18.17 -19.53
CA VAL A 87 -12.79 -16.87 -18.90
C VAL A 87 -11.66 -15.93 -19.32
N THR A 88 -11.99 -14.79 -19.91
CA THR A 88 -11.02 -13.74 -20.20
C THR A 88 -10.75 -12.93 -18.94
N VAL A 89 -9.48 -12.80 -18.59
CA VAL A 89 -9.02 -12.05 -17.40
C VAL A 89 -8.02 -10.99 -17.85
N TRP A 90 -8.13 -9.78 -17.29
CA TRP A 90 -7.11 -8.75 -17.41
C TRP A 90 -7.07 -7.87 -16.17
N LEU A 91 -6.01 -7.06 -16.06
CA LEU A 91 -5.76 -6.17 -14.96
C LEU A 91 -5.89 -4.71 -15.41
N ALA A 92 -6.61 -3.90 -14.64
CA ALA A 92 -6.70 -2.46 -14.82
C ALA A 92 -6.13 -1.74 -13.59
N PRO A 93 -5.48 -0.57 -13.71
CA PRO A 93 -4.91 0.15 -12.56
C PRO A 93 -5.94 0.46 -11.48
N ALA A 94 -5.61 0.19 -10.21
CA ALA A 94 -6.45 0.48 -9.05
C ALA A 94 -6.06 1.77 -8.29
N GLY A 95 -4.86 2.31 -8.52
CA GLY A 95 -4.40 3.58 -7.93
C GLY A 95 -4.07 3.53 -6.44
N HIS A 96 -3.96 2.35 -5.84
CA HIS A 96 -3.83 2.19 -4.40
C HIS A 96 -2.36 2.17 -3.93
N ILE A 97 -1.56 1.26 -4.47
CA ILE A 97 -0.11 1.13 -4.26
C ILE A 97 0.56 0.70 -5.57
N LEU A 98 1.89 0.63 -5.60
CA LEU A 98 2.65 0.13 -6.74
C LEU A 98 2.12 -1.25 -7.18
N GLY A 99 1.82 -1.41 -8.48
CA GLY A 99 1.29 -2.63 -9.06
C GLY A 99 -0.17 -2.96 -8.72
N SER A 100 -0.87 -2.14 -7.91
CA SER A 100 -2.27 -2.42 -7.54
C SER A 100 -3.21 -2.43 -8.76
N ALA A 101 -4.02 -3.46 -8.84
CA ALA A 101 -4.88 -3.76 -9.99
C ALA A 101 -6.32 -4.06 -9.58
N GLN A 102 -7.25 -3.61 -10.40
CA GLN A 102 -8.59 -4.16 -10.48
C GLN A 102 -8.52 -5.44 -11.33
N VAL A 103 -9.11 -6.52 -10.85
CA VAL A 103 -9.25 -7.76 -11.63
C VAL A 103 -10.54 -7.70 -12.41
N VAL A 104 -10.42 -7.76 -13.73
CA VAL A 104 -11.58 -7.80 -14.63
C VAL A 104 -11.72 -9.19 -15.19
N VAL A 105 -12.92 -9.74 -15.08
CA VAL A 105 -13.27 -11.06 -15.61
C VAL A 105 -14.43 -10.94 -16.60
N GLU A 106 -14.30 -11.59 -17.75
CA GLU A 106 -15.34 -11.62 -18.75
C GLU A 106 -15.65 -13.05 -19.21
N TRP A 107 -16.92 -13.40 -19.22
CA TRP A 107 -17.38 -14.71 -19.65
C TRP A 107 -18.77 -14.63 -20.28
N LYS A 108 -18.90 -15.15 -21.50
CA LYS A 108 -20.18 -15.18 -22.24
C LYS A 108 -20.88 -13.81 -22.27
N GLY A 109 -20.13 -12.73 -22.45
CA GLY A 109 -20.62 -11.36 -22.53
C GLY A 109 -20.96 -10.70 -21.19
N LEU A 110 -20.77 -11.37 -20.05
CA LEU A 110 -20.86 -10.77 -18.71
C LEU A 110 -19.47 -10.31 -18.25
N ARG A 111 -19.29 -8.99 -17.99
CA ARG A 111 -18.06 -8.40 -17.45
C ARG A 111 -18.25 -8.00 -16.00
N MET A 112 -17.38 -8.51 -15.14
CA MET A 112 -17.34 -8.17 -13.72
C MET A 112 -15.99 -7.59 -13.35
N VAL A 113 -15.97 -6.59 -12.45
CA VAL A 113 -14.76 -5.95 -11.93
C VAL A 113 -14.70 -6.16 -10.43
N CYS A 114 -13.57 -6.68 -9.94
CA CYS A 114 -13.22 -6.71 -8.53
C CYS A 114 -12.10 -5.70 -8.30
N THR A 115 -12.36 -4.64 -7.51
CA THR A 115 -11.43 -3.51 -7.40
C THR A 115 -10.18 -3.84 -6.58
N GLY A 116 -10.22 -4.83 -5.69
CA GLY A 116 -9.32 -4.84 -4.56
C GLY A 116 -9.44 -3.53 -3.78
N ASP A 117 -8.38 -3.11 -3.11
CA ASP A 117 -8.30 -1.77 -2.55
C ASP A 117 -7.96 -0.78 -3.66
N TYR A 118 -8.63 0.38 -3.69
CA TYR A 118 -8.41 1.35 -4.75
C TYR A 118 -8.40 2.79 -4.23
N LYS A 119 -7.83 3.68 -5.04
CA LYS A 119 -7.81 5.11 -4.77
C LYS A 119 -7.96 5.89 -6.08
N ARG A 120 -8.93 6.79 -6.12
CA ARG A 120 -9.20 7.62 -7.30
C ARG A 120 -8.35 8.89 -7.36
N ARG A 121 -7.78 9.33 -6.23
CA ARG A 121 -6.82 10.44 -6.22
C ARG A 121 -5.51 9.97 -6.82
N GLN A 122 -4.85 10.85 -7.55
CA GLN A 122 -3.52 10.58 -8.07
C GLN A 122 -2.54 10.26 -6.92
N ASP A 123 -1.73 9.25 -7.12
CA ASP A 123 -0.64 8.86 -6.24
C ASP A 123 0.66 8.92 -7.02
N PRO A 124 1.71 9.65 -6.55
CA PRO A 124 2.96 9.75 -7.27
C PRO A 124 3.72 8.42 -7.38
N THR A 125 3.30 7.39 -6.65
CA THR A 125 4.02 6.11 -6.55
C THR A 125 3.36 4.96 -7.30
N CYS A 126 2.23 5.20 -7.99
CA CYS A 126 1.55 4.15 -8.77
C CYS A 126 0.72 4.73 -9.91
N ARG A 127 0.28 3.86 -10.82
CA ARG A 127 -0.65 4.27 -11.88
C ARG A 127 -1.99 4.69 -11.30
N MET A 128 -2.56 5.76 -11.86
CA MET A 128 -3.87 6.27 -11.47
C MET A 128 -4.97 5.23 -11.74
N PHE A 129 -6.02 5.24 -10.90
CA PHE A 129 -7.22 4.43 -11.10
C PHE A 129 -7.83 4.61 -12.49
N GLU A 130 -8.13 3.49 -13.14
CA GLU A 130 -8.76 3.47 -14.45
C GLU A 130 -10.22 3.00 -14.37
N ILE A 131 -11.11 3.68 -15.07
CA ILE A 131 -12.52 3.26 -15.17
C ILE A 131 -12.62 2.19 -16.25
N VAL A 132 -13.05 0.99 -15.87
CA VAL A 132 -13.29 -0.12 -16.80
C VAL A 132 -14.66 0.08 -17.46
N PRO A 133 -14.72 0.32 -18.78
CA PRO A 133 -15.99 0.54 -19.47
C PRO A 133 -16.82 -0.75 -19.60
N ASN A 134 -18.12 -0.58 -19.83
CA ASN A 134 -19.07 -1.70 -20.06
C ASN A 134 -19.08 -2.73 -18.93
N THR A 135 -18.84 -2.31 -17.69
CA THR A 135 -18.91 -3.15 -16.50
C THR A 135 -20.37 -3.44 -16.16
N HIS A 136 -20.71 -4.71 -16.01
CA HIS A 136 -22.04 -5.15 -15.61
C HIS A 136 -22.18 -5.28 -14.09
N VAL A 137 -21.11 -5.74 -13.40
CA VAL A 137 -21.05 -5.85 -11.95
C VAL A 137 -19.74 -5.30 -11.45
N PHE A 138 -19.81 -4.48 -10.41
CA PHE A 138 -18.68 -3.84 -9.79
C PHE A 138 -18.61 -4.23 -8.31
N ILE A 139 -17.59 -5.02 -7.94
CA ILE A 139 -17.34 -5.47 -6.56
C ILE A 139 -16.28 -4.55 -5.98
N SER A 140 -16.64 -3.77 -4.98
CA SER A 140 -15.84 -2.68 -4.43
C SER A 140 -15.62 -2.83 -2.93
N GLU A 141 -14.45 -2.41 -2.47
CA GLU A 141 -14.19 -2.12 -1.05
C GLU A 141 -14.97 -0.87 -0.60
N ALA A 142 -15.11 -0.66 0.71
CA ALA A 142 -15.79 0.49 1.30
C ALA A 142 -15.15 0.95 2.62
N THR A 143 -13.82 0.83 2.75
CA THR A 143 -13.07 1.16 3.97
C THR A 143 -13.35 2.57 4.48
N PHE A 144 -13.44 3.53 3.57
CA PHE A 144 -13.77 4.93 3.84
C PHE A 144 -15.09 5.36 3.17
N GLY A 145 -16.02 4.41 2.97
CA GLY A 145 -17.30 4.65 2.30
C GLY A 145 -18.31 5.51 3.09
N LEU A 146 -18.09 5.73 4.39
CA LEU A 146 -18.96 6.58 5.18
C LEU A 146 -18.70 8.08 4.94
N PRO A 147 -19.72 8.94 4.89
CA PRO A 147 -19.58 10.38 4.64
C PRO A 147 -18.70 11.14 5.63
N VAL A 148 -18.44 10.58 6.80
CA VAL A 148 -17.55 11.17 7.83
C VAL A 148 -16.09 11.20 7.37
N PHE A 149 -15.69 10.30 6.46
CA PHE A 149 -14.32 10.24 5.94
C PHE A 149 -14.13 11.20 4.75
N ARG A 150 -13.95 12.47 5.08
CA ARG A 150 -13.55 13.51 4.13
C ARG A 150 -12.07 13.79 4.34
N HIS A 151 -11.23 13.15 3.55
CA HIS A 151 -9.78 13.34 3.65
C HIS A 151 -9.39 14.67 3.03
N PRO A 152 -8.52 15.46 3.71
CA PRO A 152 -7.96 16.69 3.17
C PRO A 152 -7.09 16.42 1.95
N ASP A 153 -6.63 17.48 1.31
CA ASP A 153 -5.67 17.38 0.21
C ASP A 153 -4.30 16.91 0.72
N ASP A 154 -3.68 15.99 0.00
CA ASP A 154 -2.41 15.38 0.40
C ASP A 154 -1.28 16.42 0.49
N ARG A 155 -1.26 17.40 -0.40
CA ARG A 155 -0.26 18.49 -0.39
C ARG A 155 -0.46 19.41 0.81
N ALA A 156 -1.70 19.66 1.20
CA ALA A 156 -2.00 20.43 2.41
C ALA A 156 -1.51 19.70 3.67
N GLU A 157 -1.63 18.37 3.73
CA GLU A 157 -1.09 17.59 4.85
C GLU A 157 0.45 17.59 4.87
N MET A 158 1.13 17.54 3.72
CA MET A 158 2.58 17.68 3.67
C MET A 158 3.03 19.10 4.05
N ALA A 159 2.34 20.14 3.61
CA ALA A 159 2.61 21.50 4.02
C ALA A 159 2.46 21.69 5.55
N LYS A 160 1.45 21.06 6.15
CA LYS A 160 1.25 21.03 7.60
C LYS A 160 2.42 20.36 8.33
N LEU A 161 2.92 19.22 7.82
CA LEU A 161 4.08 18.53 8.37
C LEU A 161 5.33 19.42 8.29
N LEU A 162 5.61 20.00 7.12
CA LEU A 162 6.77 20.87 6.91
C LEU A 162 6.71 22.15 7.76
N ALA A 163 5.53 22.74 7.93
CA ALA A 163 5.34 23.87 8.85
C ALA A 163 5.65 23.47 10.31
N SER A 164 5.26 22.27 10.73
CA SER A 164 5.59 21.74 12.06
C SER A 164 7.10 21.52 12.23
N VAL A 165 7.78 20.98 11.20
CA VAL A 165 9.25 20.80 11.21
C VAL A 165 9.97 22.15 11.37
N ASN A 166 9.53 23.17 10.67
CA ASN A 166 10.09 24.52 10.77
C ASN A 166 9.78 25.20 12.11
N LEU A 167 8.64 24.87 12.73
CA LEU A 167 8.27 25.46 14.03
C LEU A 167 9.02 24.81 15.21
N PHE A 168 9.32 23.51 15.09
CA PHE A 168 9.97 22.71 16.13
C PHE A 168 11.29 22.14 15.62
N GLU A 169 12.23 23.02 15.27
CA GLU A 169 13.52 22.68 14.65
C GLU A 169 14.43 21.83 15.55
N ASP A 170 14.21 21.84 16.85
CA ASP A 170 14.93 21.06 17.85
C ASP A 170 14.28 19.70 18.18
N ARG A 171 13.10 19.41 17.62
CA ARG A 171 12.36 18.14 17.83
C ARG A 171 12.40 17.25 16.60
N THR A 172 12.55 15.96 16.82
CA THR A 172 12.42 14.95 15.75
C THR A 172 10.95 14.75 15.40
N HIS A 173 10.60 14.74 14.11
CA HIS A 173 9.25 14.38 13.66
C HIS A 173 9.17 12.90 13.34
N LEU A 174 8.56 12.11 14.25
CA LEU A 174 8.30 10.68 14.03
C LEU A 174 6.99 10.48 13.27
N VAL A 175 7.11 10.14 11.99
CA VAL A 175 5.96 9.96 11.11
C VAL A 175 5.58 8.47 11.01
N GLY A 176 4.47 8.10 11.64
CA GLY A 176 3.90 6.76 11.57
C GLY A 176 3.30 6.49 10.20
N VAL A 177 3.81 5.46 9.52
CA VAL A 177 3.38 5.05 8.19
C VAL A 177 3.32 3.52 8.09
N TYR A 178 2.40 2.99 7.32
CA TYR A 178 2.46 1.59 6.92
C TYR A 178 3.63 1.37 5.95
N SER A 179 4.37 0.27 6.14
CA SER A 179 5.63 0.02 5.43
C SER A 179 5.47 -0.14 3.92
N LEU A 180 4.31 -0.61 3.46
CA LEU A 180 4.00 -0.75 2.04
C LEU A 180 2.95 0.27 1.61
N GLY A 181 3.25 1.02 0.56
CA GLY A 181 2.40 2.01 -0.07
C GLY A 181 2.40 3.36 0.66
N LYS A 182 2.00 3.41 1.94
CA LYS A 182 1.89 4.68 2.68
C LYS A 182 3.24 5.36 2.90
N ALA A 183 4.29 4.61 3.26
CA ALA A 183 5.62 5.16 3.45
C ALA A 183 6.15 5.81 2.16
N GLN A 184 6.12 5.08 1.06
CA GLN A 184 6.62 5.53 -0.23
C GLN A 184 5.84 6.74 -0.75
N ARG A 185 4.50 6.73 -0.57
CA ARG A 185 3.66 7.87 -0.93
C ARG A 185 4.00 9.12 -0.12
N VAL A 186 4.14 9.03 1.20
CA VAL A 186 4.50 10.19 2.06
C VAL A 186 5.87 10.73 1.66
N ILE A 187 6.85 9.86 1.41
CA ILE A 187 8.18 10.24 0.94
C ILE A 187 8.08 11.01 -0.39
N ALA A 188 7.41 10.43 -1.40
CA ALA A 188 7.26 11.06 -2.71
C ALA A 188 6.54 12.42 -2.62
N LEU A 189 5.48 12.53 -1.81
CA LEU A 189 4.77 13.78 -1.60
C LEU A 189 5.63 14.84 -0.90
N LEU A 190 6.51 14.45 0.04
CA LEU A 190 7.48 15.36 0.65
C LEU A 190 8.49 15.87 -0.40
N ARG A 191 8.96 15.01 -1.31
CA ARG A 191 9.84 15.41 -2.42
C ARG A 191 9.12 16.37 -3.39
N GLU A 192 7.87 16.09 -3.76
CA GLU A 192 7.04 17.02 -4.55
C GLU A 192 6.83 18.38 -3.84
N ALA A 193 6.77 18.39 -2.51
CA ALA A 193 6.67 19.61 -1.71
C ALA A 193 8.02 20.37 -1.56
N GLY A 194 9.10 19.90 -2.18
CA GLY A 194 10.43 20.52 -2.16
C GLY A 194 11.28 20.19 -0.93
N TYR A 195 10.95 19.12 -0.19
CA TYR A 195 11.80 18.68 0.91
C TYR A 195 12.96 17.84 0.39
N ASP A 196 14.14 18.46 0.20
CA ASP A 196 15.32 17.84 -0.40
C ASP A 196 16.32 17.28 0.65
N ARG A 197 16.07 17.53 1.95
CA ARG A 197 16.90 16.99 3.02
C ARG A 197 16.76 15.46 3.10
N PRO A 198 17.75 14.74 3.70
CA PRO A 198 17.62 13.31 3.95
C PRO A 198 16.35 12.98 4.74
N LEU A 199 15.68 11.89 4.37
CA LEU A 199 14.60 11.30 5.15
C LEU A 199 15.14 10.03 5.83
N TYR A 200 14.95 9.95 7.13
CA TYR A 200 15.39 8.78 7.89
C TYR A 200 14.26 7.76 7.97
N ILE A 201 14.59 6.49 7.73
CA ILE A 201 13.60 5.43 7.69
C ILE A 201 13.92 4.28 8.63
N HIS A 202 12.89 3.70 9.23
CA HIS A 202 13.00 2.46 9.99
C HIS A 202 13.37 1.29 9.06
N GLY A 203 14.21 0.34 9.50
CA GLY A 203 14.65 -0.80 8.69
C GLY A 203 13.53 -1.63 8.06
N ALA A 204 12.34 -1.65 8.66
CA ALA A 204 11.16 -2.31 8.07
C ALA A 204 10.65 -1.66 6.77
N LEU A 205 11.12 -0.46 6.42
CA LEU A 205 10.75 0.25 5.21
C LEU A 205 11.78 0.05 4.08
N GLU A 206 13.03 -0.23 4.42
CA GLU A 206 14.17 -0.21 3.49
C GLU A 206 13.91 -1.07 2.25
N LYS A 207 13.64 -2.36 2.45
CA LYS A 207 13.47 -3.31 1.33
C LYS A 207 12.34 -2.89 0.37
N LEU A 208 11.25 -2.34 0.90
CA LEU A 208 10.12 -1.91 0.08
C LEU A 208 10.40 -0.56 -0.60
N CYS A 209 11.14 0.35 0.04
CA CYS A 209 11.59 1.58 -0.61
C CYS A 209 12.53 1.27 -1.78
N THR A 210 13.52 0.40 -1.59
CA THR A 210 14.41 -0.06 -2.67
C THR A 210 13.61 -0.65 -3.83
N LEU A 211 12.63 -1.51 -3.56
CA LEU A 211 11.79 -2.08 -4.61
C LEU A 211 11.00 -1.01 -5.40
N TYR A 212 10.51 0.03 -4.74
CA TYR A 212 9.87 1.16 -5.44
C TYR A 212 10.85 1.91 -6.34
N GLU A 213 12.09 2.13 -5.87
CA GLU A 213 13.14 2.78 -6.66
C GLU A 213 13.55 1.93 -7.88
N GLU A 214 13.68 0.61 -7.71
CA GLU A 214 13.94 -0.34 -8.80
C GLU A 214 12.81 -0.33 -9.85
N ASN A 215 11.58 0.02 -9.45
CA ASN A 215 10.43 0.22 -10.33
C ASN A 215 10.29 1.67 -10.84
N GLY A 216 11.33 2.50 -10.70
CA GLY A 216 11.40 3.85 -11.25
C GLY A 216 10.71 4.93 -10.44
N ILE A 217 10.31 4.66 -9.20
CA ILE A 217 9.75 5.66 -8.29
C ILE A 217 10.87 6.34 -7.51
N SER A 218 11.16 7.61 -7.81
CA SER A 218 12.21 8.35 -7.10
C SER A 218 11.78 8.72 -5.69
N LEU A 219 12.51 8.22 -4.69
CA LEU A 219 12.28 8.52 -3.27
C LEU A 219 13.34 9.48 -2.69
N GLY A 220 14.42 9.75 -3.42
CA GLY A 220 15.50 10.67 -3.05
C GLY A 220 16.41 10.12 -1.95
N ASP A 221 17.09 10.99 -1.20
CA ASP A 221 18.05 10.58 -0.16
C ASP A 221 17.31 9.96 1.04
N LEU A 222 17.36 8.63 1.14
CA LEU A 222 16.83 7.85 2.26
C LEU A 222 17.99 7.31 3.08
N ARG A 223 17.93 7.48 4.40
CA ARG A 223 18.96 7.00 5.32
C ARG A 223 18.36 6.12 6.42
N PRO A 224 19.06 5.06 6.84
CA PRO A 224 18.62 4.28 7.99
C PRO A 224 18.49 5.13 9.26
N ALA A 225 17.37 5.03 9.96
CA ALA A 225 17.20 5.63 11.29
C ALA A 225 17.84 4.71 12.36
N THR A 226 19.11 4.35 12.17
CA THR A 226 19.92 3.54 13.08
C THR A 226 20.98 4.40 13.73
N LEU A 227 21.27 4.13 14.98
CA LEU A 227 22.33 4.78 15.71
C LEU A 227 23.61 3.96 15.56
N GLU A 228 24.73 4.59 15.26
CA GLU A 228 26.04 3.93 15.29
C GLU A 228 26.38 3.54 16.74
N LYS A 229 26.82 2.30 16.94
CA LYS A 229 27.19 1.81 18.28
C LYS A 229 28.33 2.65 18.87
N GLY A 230 28.07 3.30 20.00
CA GLY A 230 29.11 3.91 20.82
C GLY A 230 29.14 5.45 20.83
N GLN A 231 28.27 6.15 20.13
CA GLN A 231 28.18 7.61 20.23
C GLN A 231 27.25 8.04 21.38
N ARG A 232 27.80 8.72 22.40
CA ARG A 232 27.00 9.47 23.38
C ARG A 232 26.50 10.76 22.69
N GLY A 233 25.19 11.00 22.70
CA GLY A 233 24.55 12.16 22.02
C GLY A 233 23.71 11.77 20.82
N GLU A 234 23.45 10.49 20.64
CA GLU A 234 22.72 9.88 19.52
C GLU A 234 21.33 10.47 19.26
N SER A 235 20.68 10.99 20.30
CA SER A 235 19.37 11.66 20.18
C SER A 235 19.44 13.01 19.46
N GLU A 236 20.59 13.66 19.41
CA GLU A 236 20.76 14.98 18.77
C GLU A 236 20.85 14.87 17.25
N GLN A 237 21.28 13.72 16.72
CA GLN A 237 21.43 13.46 15.28
C GLN A 237 20.13 13.66 14.50
N PHE A 238 18.98 13.42 15.12
CA PHE A 238 17.68 13.50 14.45
C PHE A 238 16.87 14.76 14.79
N ARG A 239 17.46 15.73 15.49
CA ARG A 239 16.80 17.01 15.78
C ARG A 239 16.46 17.74 14.48
N GLY A 240 15.21 18.19 14.37
CA GLY A 240 14.70 18.85 13.17
C GLY A 240 14.58 17.95 11.95
N GLU A 241 14.77 16.63 12.11
CA GLU A 241 14.69 15.67 11.01
C GLU A 241 13.34 14.94 11.00
N ILE A 242 12.98 14.46 9.81
CA ILE A 242 11.81 13.60 9.62
C ILE A 242 12.26 12.14 9.63
N VAL A 243 11.67 11.35 10.52
CA VAL A 243 11.92 9.92 10.68
C VAL A 243 10.63 9.14 10.43
N LEU A 244 10.61 8.26 9.43
CA LEU A 244 9.43 7.46 9.10
C LEU A 244 9.58 6.04 9.65
N GLY A 245 8.50 5.50 10.21
CA GLY A 245 8.49 4.12 10.70
C GLY A 245 7.08 3.56 10.92
N PRO A 246 6.97 2.23 11.11
CA PRO A 246 5.69 1.64 11.49
C PRO A 246 5.21 2.21 12.83
N PRO A 247 3.91 2.58 12.97
CA PRO A 247 3.41 3.18 14.22
C PRO A 247 3.63 2.31 15.46
N ALA A 248 3.70 0.99 15.29
CA ALA A 248 3.96 0.04 16.40
C ALA A 248 5.36 0.22 16.99
N SER A 249 6.37 0.63 16.19
CA SER A 249 7.75 0.80 16.65
C SER A 249 7.96 2.03 17.53
N PHE A 250 7.00 2.96 17.61
CA PHE A 250 7.14 4.19 18.39
C PHE A 250 7.13 3.95 19.90
N ASN A 251 6.48 2.90 20.36
CA ASN A 251 6.38 2.52 21.78
C ASN A 251 7.46 1.51 22.23
N ASP A 252 8.29 1.03 21.32
CA ASP A 252 9.36 0.06 21.62
C ASP A 252 10.73 0.72 21.86
N LYS A 253 11.80 -0.11 21.91
CA LYS A 253 13.17 0.39 22.06
C LYS A 253 13.58 1.35 20.94
N TRP A 254 13.06 1.18 19.75
CA TRP A 254 13.42 2.03 18.62
C TRP A 254 12.85 3.45 18.79
N GLY A 255 11.58 3.57 19.13
CA GLY A 255 10.93 4.87 19.32
C GLY A 255 11.49 5.66 20.52
N ARG A 256 11.88 4.95 21.60
CA ARG A 256 12.47 5.58 22.81
C ARG A 256 13.84 6.24 22.59
N ARG A 257 14.46 6.06 21.43
CA ARG A 257 15.71 6.77 21.08
C ARG A 257 15.51 8.24 20.78
N PHE A 258 14.30 8.64 20.42
CA PHE A 258 13.96 9.99 20.02
C PHE A 258 13.37 10.70 21.23
N PRO A 259 14.13 11.58 21.92
CA PRO A 259 13.62 12.33 23.07
C PRO A 259 12.64 13.38 22.58
N ASP A 260 11.52 13.52 23.29
CA ASP A 260 10.47 14.50 23.00
C ASP A 260 10.12 14.68 21.51
N PRO A 261 9.78 13.59 20.78
CA PRO A 261 9.48 13.71 19.37
C PRO A 261 8.12 14.34 19.14
N VAL A 262 7.94 15.04 18.02
CA VAL A 262 6.61 15.33 17.49
C VAL A 262 6.07 14.06 16.87
N THR A 263 5.05 13.45 17.47
CA THR A 263 4.45 12.23 16.97
C THR A 263 3.41 12.52 15.91
N CYS A 264 3.65 12.04 14.69
CA CYS A 264 2.77 12.18 13.54
C CYS A 264 2.23 10.81 13.12
N PHE A 265 1.05 10.74 12.50
CA PHE A 265 0.56 9.50 11.89
C PHE A 265 -0.21 9.81 10.61
N ALA A 266 0.33 9.30 9.48
CA ALA A 266 -0.29 9.43 8.16
C ALA A 266 -1.29 8.29 7.91
N SER A 267 -2.56 8.53 8.22
CA SER A 267 -3.62 7.54 8.03
C SER A 267 -4.99 8.21 7.95
N GLY A 268 -5.82 7.79 6.99
CA GLY A 268 -7.20 8.27 6.88
C GLY A 268 -8.04 8.11 8.15
N TRP A 269 -7.66 7.18 9.03
CA TRP A 269 -8.29 7.00 10.34
C TRP A 269 -8.01 8.14 11.32
N MET A 270 -7.01 8.99 11.06
CA MET A 270 -6.66 10.10 11.93
C MET A 270 -7.63 11.28 11.80
N SER A 271 -8.48 11.31 10.78
CA SER A 271 -9.61 12.22 10.71
C SER A 271 -10.62 12.02 11.86
N VAL A 272 -10.60 10.84 12.51
CA VAL A 272 -11.38 10.55 13.72
C VAL A 272 -10.59 10.97 14.96
N ARG A 273 -10.88 12.16 15.51
CA ARG A 273 -10.16 12.77 16.64
C ARG A 273 -9.92 11.82 17.83
N GLN A 274 -10.90 11.00 18.17
CA GLN A 274 -10.75 10.04 19.27
C GLN A 274 -9.65 9.01 19.02
N ARG A 275 -9.50 8.53 17.78
CA ARG A 275 -8.43 7.59 17.41
C ARG A 275 -7.05 8.23 17.46
N ALA A 276 -6.91 9.47 16.99
CA ALA A 276 -5.66 10.22 17.09
C ALA A 276 -5.25 10.41 18.57
N LYS A 277 -6.19 10.84 19.41
CA LYS A 277 -5.96 11.02 20.86
C LYS A 277 -5.57 9.72 21.57
N GLN A 278 -6.25 8.61 21.29
CA GLN A 278 -5.93 7.30 21.89
C GLN A 278 -4.53 6.79 21.51
N ARG A 279 -3.99 7.22 20.38
CA ARG A 279 -2.64 6.84 19.92
C ARG A 279 -1.56 7.84 20.31
N GLY A 280 -1.88 8.90 21.05
CA GLY A 280 -0.91 9.93 21.44
C GLY A 280 -0.33 10.70 20.25
N VAL A 281 -1.11 10.85 19.16
CA VAL A 281 -0.67 11.56 17.95
C VAL A 281 -0.82 13.06 18.15
N GLU A 282 0.29 13.80 18.08
CA GLU A 282 0.30 15.26 18.17
C GLU A 282 -0.11 15.89 16.83
N LEU A 283 0.37 15.35 15.72
CA LEU A 283 0.12 15.85 14.38
C LEU A 283 -0.54 14.74 13.50
N PRO A 284 -1.87 14.65 13.45
CA PRO A 284 -2.55 13.77 12.52
C PRO A 284 -2.41 14.29 11.08
N LEU A 285 -2.08 13.35 10.16
CA LEU A 285 -1.84 13.59 8.74
C LEU A 285 -2.76 12.73 7.88
#